data_673c3f31b187f1293c6ec0d5fd18345e
#
_entry.id   673c3f31b187f1293c6ec0d5fd18345e
#
_cell.length_a   1.000
_cell.length_b   1.000
_cell.length_c   1.000
_cell.angle_alpha   90.00
_cell.angle_beta   90.00
_cell.angle_gamma   90.00
#
_symmetry.space_group_name_H-M   'P 1'
#
loop_
_entity.id
_entity.type
_entity.pdbx_description
1 polymer ?
#
loop_
_entity_poly.entity_id
_entity_poly.type
_entity_poly.pdbx_seq_one_letter_code
_entity_poly.pdbx_strand_id
1 'polypeptide(L)'
;MAIYQDLVDHHGFTHAYNSVKRFCRSLRAREPEQFDRLAFLPGEEAQVDYGEGALTLYNGKYRRPRLFVMTLRFSRRSFRKVVWQSSSEIWSRLHEEAFRYFGGCVQYVVLDNLKEGVIKPDLYEPELNRIYSAMLAHYGVVADTARVADPNRKGSVESAIQHTQSTALKGRRFDSIEEQNEFLAH
;
A
#
# COMPACT_ATOMS: atom_id res chain seq x y z
N MET A 1 -35.66 6.67 -12.88
CA MET A 1 -37.06 6.81 -13.30
C MET A 1 -37.40 8.26 -13.62
N ALA A 2 -37.13 9.25 -12.74
CA ALA A 2 -37.51 10.66 -12.97
C ALA A 2 -37.06 11.24 -14.32
N ILE A 3 -35.79 11.13 -14.68
CA ILE A 3 -35.26 11.67 -15.97
C ILE A 3 -35.97 11.07 -17.19
N TYR A 4 -36.27 9.79 -17.19
CA TYR A 4 -36.97 9.14 -18.30
C TYR A 4 -38.40 9.66 -18.43
N GLN A 5 -39.11 9.80 -17.31
CA GLN A 5 -40.47 10.31 -17.28
C GLN A 5 -40.52 11.76 -17.76
N ASP A 6 -39.60 12.59 -17.32
CA ASP A 6 -39.46 13.97 -17.75
C ASP A 6 -39.24 14.09 -19.26
N LEU A 7 -38.36 13.25 -19.82
CA LEU A 7 -38.12 13.18 -21.27
C LEU A 7 -39.35 12.76 -22.06
N VAL A 8 -40.16 11.85 -21.58
CA VAL A 8 -41.39 11.42 -22.21
C VAL A 8 -42.44 12.53 -22.15
N ASP A 9 -42.65 13.11 -20.96
CA ASP A 9 -43.75 14.02 -20.67
C ASP A 9 -43.54 15.43 -21.31
N HIS A 10 -42.27 15.92 -21.33
CA HIS A 10 -41.97 17.28 -21.75
C HIS A 10 -41.16 17.39 -23.05
N HIS A 11 -40.53 16.28 -23.50
CA HIS A 11 -39.65 16.31 -24.68
C HIS A 11 -40.01 15.32 -25.77
N GLY A 12 -41.16 14.63 -25.65
CA GLY A 12 -41.67 13.69 -26.66
C GLY A 12 -40.72 12.51 -26.94
N PHE A 13 -39.98 12.04 -25.93
CA PHE A 13 -39.02 10.95 -26.07
C PHE A 13 -39.74 9.60 -26.24
N THR A 14 -39.46 8.92 -27.37
CA THR A 14 -40.18 7.71 -27.76
C THR A 14 -39.39 6.41 -27.56
N HIS A 15 -38.11 6.49 -27.17
CA HIS A 15 -37.27 5.30 -26.99
C HIS A 15 -37.41 4.68 -25.61
N ALA A 16 -36.99 3.41 -25.51
CA ALA A 16 -37.09 2.65 -24.26
C ALA A 16 -36.25 3.20 -23.12
N TYR A 17 -36.72 3.01 -21.86
CA TYR A 17 -35.99 3.40 -20.64
C TYR A 17 -34.53 2.96 -20.60
N ASN A 18 -34.22 1.76 -21.12
CA ASN A 18 -32.86 1.23 -21.15
C ASN A 18 -31.90 2.08 -22.00
N SER A 19 -32.38 2.85 -22.98
CA SER A 19 -31.57 3.78 -23.78
C SER A 19 -31.10 4.94 -22.91
N VAL A 20 -31.99 5.54 -22.14
CA VAL A 20 -31.66 6.62 -21.18
C VAL A 20 -30.71 6.10 -20.09
N LYS A 21 -31.00 4.93 -19.51
CA LYS A 21 -30.16 4.31 -18.50
C LYS A 21 -28.72 4.07 -19.01
N ARG A 22 -28.57 3.60 -20.24
CA ARG A 22 -27.26 3.37 -20.89
C ARG A 22 -26.51 4.68 -21.12
N PHE A 23 -27.22 5.68 -21.60
CA PHE A 23 -26.65 7.01 -21.83
C PHE A 23 -26.21 7.69 -20.53
N CYS A 24 -27.04 7.69 -19.49
CA CYS A 24 -26.66 8.21 -18.17
C CYS A 24 -25.46 7.47 -17.57
N ARG A 25 -25.36 6.14 -17.79
CA ARG A 25 -24.19 5.38 -17.38
C ARG A 25 -22.93 5.81 -18.15
N SER A 26 -23.03 6.08 -19.46
CA SER A 26 -21.91 6.57 -20.27
C SER A 26 -21.47 7.98 -19.88
N LEU A 27 -22.39 8.83 -19.44
CA LEU A 27 -22.08 10.17 -18.94
C LEU A 27 -21.31 10.10 -17.61
N ARG A 28 -21.79 9.26 -16.66
CA ARG A 28 -21.11 9.03 -15.38
C ARG A 28 -19.70 8.44 -15.57
N ALA A 29 -19.53 7.58 -16.57
CA ALA A 29 -18.21 7.03 -16.90
C ALA A 29 -17.28 8.08 -17.56
N ARG A 30 -17.81 9.22 -18.01
CA ARG A 30 -17.05 10.34 -18.60
C ARG A 30 -16.75 11.47 -17.62
N GLU A 31 -17.41 11.48 -16.44
CA GLU A 31 -16.94 12.38 -15.39
C GLU A 31 -15.54 11.92 -15.00
N PRO A 32 -14.51 12.78 -15.18
CA PRO A 32 -13.20 12.46 -14.66
C PRO A 32 -13.38 12.28 -13.15
N GLU A 33 -13.05 11.10 -12.63
CA GLU A 33 -12.90 10.95 -11.18
C GLU A 33 -11.95 12.06 -10.76
N GLN A 34 -12.45 13.01 -9.97
CA GLN A 34 -11.60 13.98 -9.31
C GLN A 34 -10.74 13.20 -8.32
N PHE A 35 -9.61 12.68 -8.80
CA PHE A 35 -8.56 12.25 -7.94
C PHE A 35 -7.89 13.53 -7.42
N ASP A 36 -8.11 13.85 -6.18
CA ASP A 36 -7.22 14.73 -5.46
C ASP A 36 -5.83 14.09 -5.55
N ARG A 37 -5.02 14.56 -6.48
CA ARG A 37 -3.61 14.19 -6.56
C ARG A 37 -2.96 14.81 -5.34
N LEU A 38 -2.86 14.02 -4.27
CA LEU A 38 -2.02 14.38 -3.15
C LEU A 38 -0.59 14.56 -3.70
N ALA A 39 -0.15 15.79 -3.81
CA ALA A 39 1.21 16.11 -4.19
C ALA A 39 2.10 15.88 -2.97
N PHE A 40 3.10 15.02 -3.10
CA PHE A 40 4.11 14.78 -2.07
C PHE A 40 5.43 15.36 -2.52
N LEU A 41 6.22 15.88 -1.59
CA LEU A 41 7.58 16.33 -1.85
C LEU A 41 8.57 15.14 -1.79
N PRO A 42 9.72 15.24 -2.47
CA PRO A 42 10.79 14.26 -2.32
C PRO A 42 11.20 14.10 -0.85
N GLY A 43 11.28 12.86 -0.36
CA GLY A 43 11.65 12.58 1.03
C GLY A 43 10.58 12.91 2.09
N GLU A 44 9.39 13.32 1.69
CA GLU A 44 8.33 13.66 2.64
C GLU A 44 7.72 12.42 3.29
N GLU A 45 7.22 11.47 2.51
CA GLU A 45 6.42 10.36 3.04
C GLU A 45 6.77 9.02 2.38
N ALA A 46 6.81 7.97 3.19
CA ALA A 46 6.79 6.58 2.75
C ALA A 46 5.62 5.83 3.39
N GLN A 47 5.07 4.87 2.67
CA GLN A 47 4.09 3.93 3.20
C GLN A 47 4.73 2.56 3.37
N VAL A 48 4.37 1.88 4.46
CA VAL A 48 4.92 0.57 4.81
C VAL A 48 3.80 -0.40 5.15
N ASP A 49 3.92 -1.61 4.61
CA ASP A 49 3.00 -2.70 4.93
C ASP A 49 3.65 -4.07 4.69
N TYR A 50 3.01 -5.13 5.21
CA TYR A 50 3.35 -6.51 4.94
C TYR A 50 2.34 -7.16 3.98
N GLY A 51 2.88 -7.84 2.96
CA GLY A 51 2.15 -8.77 2.11
C GLY A 51 2.66 -10.21 2.28
N GLU A 52 2.28 -11.06 1.34
CA GLU A 52 2.79 -12.44 1.23
C GLU A 52 3.81 -12.56 0.12
N GLY A 53 4.93 -13.23 0.39
CA GLY A 53 5.92 -13.63 -0.60
C GLY A 53 5.47 -14.83 -1.45
N ALA A 54 6.32 -15.25 -2.39
CA ALA A 54 6.11 -16.48 -3.15
C ALA A 54 6.35 -17.71 -2.27
N LEU A 55 5.90 -18.87 -2.75
CA LEU A 55 6.19 -20.15 -2.10
C LEU A 55 7.68 -20.39 -2.06
N THR A 56 8.24 -20.54 -0.88
CA THR A 56 9.68 -20.74 -0.64
C THR A 56 9.90 -21.96 0.24
N LEU A 57 10.91 -22.73 -0.06
CA LEU A 57 11.24 -23.95 0.69
C LEU A 57 11.75 -23.59 2.09
N TYR A 58 11.15 -24.19 3.12
CA TYR A 58 11.52 -24.04 4.52
C TYR A 58 11.35 -25.36 5.26
N ASN A 59 12.44 -25.92 5.77
CA ASN A 59 12.45 -27.22 6.45
C ASN A 59 11.71 -28.32 5.67
N GLY A 60 12.00 -28.45 4.38
CA GLY A 60 11.43 -29.47 3.50
C GLY A 60 9.98 -29.24 3.06
N LYS A 61 9.39 -28.09 3.37
CA LYS A 61 8.02 -27.73 2.97
C LYS A 61 7.97 -26.32 2.37
N TYR A 62 7.14 -26.14 1.36
CA TYR A 62 6.89 -24.80 0.80
C TYR A 62 5.96 -24.00 1.69
N ARG A 63 6.41 -22.79 2.06
CA ARG A 63 5.65 -21.81 2.84
C ARG A 63 5.77 -20.43 2.21
N ARG A 64 4.83 -19.53 2.51
CA ARG A 64 4.91 -18.13 2.10
C ARG A 64 5.58 -17.31 3.20
N PRO A 65 6.75 -16.68 2.94
CA PRO A 65 7.31 -15.71 3.87
C PRO A 65 6.49 -14.42 3.86
N ARG A 66 6.69 -13.57 4.85
CA ARG A 66 6.12 -12.22 4.88
C ARG A 66 6.92 -11.31 3.96
N LEU A 67 6.22 -10.57 3.09
CA LEU A 67 6.80 -9.61 2.18
C LEU A 67 6.68 -8.21 2.78
N PHE A 68 7.78 -7.64 3.27
CA PHE A 68 7.87 -6.25 3.67
C PHE A 68 7.98 -5.37 2.42
N VAL A 69 7.17 -4.32 2.36
CA VAL A 69 7.23 -3.32 1.28
C VAL A 69 7.21 -1.93 1.90
N MET A 70 8.21 -1.10 1.55
CA MET A 70 8.22 0.33 1.82
C MET A 70 8.21 1.08 0.50
N THR A 71 7.25 1.98 0.30
CA THR A 71 7.06 2.72 -0.95
C THR A 71 7.11 4.22 -0.71
N LEU A 72 8.02 4.91 -1.39
CA LEU A 72 8.09 6.37 -1.38
C LEU A 72 6.89 6.96 -2.12
N ARG A 73 6.21 7.91 -1.50
CA ARG A 73 4.98 8.51 -2.08
C ARG A 73 5.27 9.36 -3.31
N PHE A 74 6.36 10.11 -3.31
CA PHE A 74 6.74 10.96 -4.44
C PHE A 74 7.14 10.14 -5.68
N SER A 75 8.17 9.29 -5.56
CA SER A 75 8.77 8.59 -6.70
C SER A 75 8.11 7.24 -7.03
N ARG A 76 7.28 6.70 -6.13
CA ARG A 76 6.74 5.35 -6.19
C ARG A 76 7.79 4.25 -6.15
N ARG A 77 9.05 4.60 -5.90
CA ARG A 77 10.12 3.62 -5.71
C ARG A 77 9.84 2.80 -4.45
N SER A 78 10.01 1.49 -4.54
CA SER A 78 9.69 0.59 -3.44
C SER A 78 10.89 -0.28 -3.08
N PHE A 79 11.14 -0.42 -1.78
CA PHE A 79 12.01 -1.45 -1.21
C PHE A 79 11.16 -2.67 -0.86
N ARG A 80 11.65 -3.87 -1.18
CA ARG A 80 10.97 -5.14 -0.97
C ARG A 80 11.92 -6.13 -0.34
N LYS A 81 11.47 -6.84 0.69
CA LYS A 81 12.24 -7.92 1.31
C LYS A 81 11.32 -8.94 1.95
N VAL A 82 11.64 -10.22 1.84
CA VAL A 82 10.91 -11.29 2.52
C VAL A 82 11.62 -11.75 3.78
N VAL A 83 10.83 -12.06 4.80
CA VAL A 83 11.29 -12.60 6.10
C VAL A 83 10.36 -13.70 6.56
N TRP A 84 10.90 -14.71 7.28
CA TRP A 84 10.08 -15.80 7.83
C TRP A 84 9.22 -15.35 9.01
N GLN A 85 9.79 -14.50 9.84
CA GLN A 85 9.15 -14.03 11.07
C GLN A 85 9.13 -12.50 11.09
N SER A 86 8.21 -11.95 11.85
CA SER A 86 8.15 -10.53 12.13
C SER A 86 8.24 -10.31 13.64
N SER A 87 9.14 -9.42 14.03
CA SER A 87 9.29 -8.91 15.39
C SER A 87 9.59 -7.42 15.30
N SER A 88 9.57 -6.72 16.44
CA SER A 88 9.92 -5.30 16.47
C SER A 88 11.36 -5.03 16.02
N GLU A 89 12.29 -5.93 16.32
CA GLU A 89 13.68 -5.84 15.88
C GLU A 89 13.79 -6.04 14.37
N ILE A 90 13.12 -7.07 13.83
CA ILE A 90 13.11 -7.34 12.39
C ILE A 90 12.44 -6.18 11.65
N TRP A 91 11.33 -5.67 12.18
CA TRP A 91 10.62 -4.50 11.64
C TRP A 91 11.53 -3.27 11.56
N SER A 92 12.21 -2.94 12.65
CA SER A 92 13.14 -1.81 12.70
C SER A 92 14.32 -1.99 11.74
N ARG A 93 14.91 -3.18 11.69
CA ARG A 93 16.00 -3.51 10.76
C ARG A 93 15.56 -3.36 9.29
N LEU A 94 14.35 -3.79 8.94
CA LEU A 94 13.83 -3.65 7.58
C LEU A 94 13.65 -2.19 7.16
N HIS A 95 13.29 -1.31 8.10
CA HIS A 95 13.26 0.14 7.86
C HIS A 95 14.66 0.71 7.61
N GLU A 96 15.65 0.33 8.42
CA GLU A 96 17.04 0.76 8.20
C GLU A 96 17.58 0.30 6.86
N GLU A 97 17.31 -0.94 6.46
CA GLU A 97 17.69 -1.47 5.16
C GLU A 97 17.00 -0.69 4.01
N ALA A 98 15.72 -0.35 4.17
CA ALA A 98 15.00 0.47 3.21
C ALA A 98 15.58 1.88 3.10
N PHE A 99 15.92 2.52 4.21
CA PHE A 99 16.56 3.85 4.22
C PHE A 99 17.93 3.82 3.51
N ARG A 100 18.73 2.78 3.74
CA ARG A 100 19.99 2.59 3.00
C ARG A 100 19.76 2.38 1.50
N TYR A 101 18.76 1.60 1.13
CA TYR A 101 18.38 1.38 -0.27
C TYR A 101 17.94 2.66 -0.98
N PHE A 102 17.21 3.54 -0.29
CA PHE A 102 16.77 4.82 -0.85
C PHE A 102 17.88 5.89 -0.84
N GLY A 103 18.92 5.68 -0.05
CA GLY A 103 20.01 6.65 0.13
C GLY A 103 19.67 7.75 1.15
N GLY A 104 18.66 7.56 1.98
CA GLY A 104 18.21 8.49 3.02
C GLY A 104 16.90 8.09 3.65
N CYS A 105 16.48 8.84 4.67
CA CYS A 105 15.19 8.65 5.33
C CYS A 105 14.15 9.64 4.82
N VAL A 106 12.88 9.34 5.10
CA VAL A 106 11.74 10.22 4.88
C VAL A 106 11.40 10.98 6.16
N GLN A 107 10.60 12.04 6.07
CA GLN A 107 10.10 12.75 7.26
C GLN A 107 9.02 11.94 7.98
N TYR A 108 8.13 11.30 7.22
CA TYR A 108 6.98 10.55 7.75
C TYR A 108 6.94 9.13 7.20
N VAL A 109 6.70 8.17 8.09
CA VAL A 109 6.37 6.78 7.72
C VAL A 109 4.94 6.50 8.14
N VAL A 110 4.08 6.21 7.15
CA VAL A 110 2.67 5.83 7.37
C VAL A 110 2.57 4.33 7.55
N LEU A 111 2.01 3.91 8.68
CA LEU A 111 1.86 2.51 9.09
C LEU A 111 0.38 2.11 9.04
N ASP A 112 0.09 0.91 8.56
CA ASP A 112 -1.25 0.32 8.68
C ASP A 112 -1.35 -0.55 9.95
N ASN A 113 -1.44 0.07 11.14
CA ASN A 113 -1.72 -0.58 12.45
C ASN A 113 -1.01 -1.93 12.69
N LEU A 114 0.22 -2.07 12.23
CA LEU A 114 0.98 -3.30 12.40
C LEU A 114 1.44 -3.45 13.85
N LYS A 115 1.13 -4.57 14.46
CA LYS A 115 1.49 -4.90 15.86
C LYS A 115 3.00 -4.81 16.15
N GLU A 116 3.83 -4.98 15.13
CA GLU A 116 5.27 -4.88 15.22
C GLU A 116 5.77 -3.46 15.47
N GLY A 117 5.05 -2.46 14.96
CA GLY A 117 5.37 -1.04 15.14
C GLY A 117 4.48 -0.35 16.17
N VAL A 118 3.22 -0.78 16.30
CA VAL A 118 2.20 -0.13 17.14
C VAL A 118 1.68 -1.10 18.20
N ILE A 119 1.82 -0.76 19.47
CA ILE A 119 1.32 -1.57 20.60
C ILE A 119 -0.18 -1.32 20.79
N LYS A 120 -0.59 -0.04 20.76
CA LYS A 120 -1.99 0.36 20.83
C LYS A 120 -2.29 1.35 19.69
N PRO A 121 -3.19 0.98 18.78
CA PRO A 121 -3.68 1.92 17.79
C PRO A 121 -4.62 2.93 18.48
N ASP A 122 -4.18 4.17 18.60
CA ASP A 122 -5.00 5.31 19.01
C ASP A 122 -4.91 6.40 17.96
N LEU A 123 -6.01 7.13 17.73
CA LEU A 123 -6.06 8.17 16.71
C LEU A 123 -5.22 9.40 17.09
N TYR A 124 -5.02 9.64 18.38
CA TYR A 124 -4.35 10.83 18.91
C TYR A 124 -2.98 10.55 19.54
N GLU A 125 -2.82 9.41 20.22
CA GLU A 125 -1.58 9.02 20.88
C GLU A 125 -1.27 7.53 20.70
N PRO A 126 -0.81 7.09 19.51
CA PRO A 126 -0.46 5.71 19.28
C PRO A 126 0.76 5.31 20.11
N GLU A 127 0.64 4.23 20.87
CA GLU A 127 1.76 3.68 21.62
C GLU A 127 2.65 2.83 20.68
N LEU A 128 3.78 3.38 20.27
CA LEU A 128 4.77 2.69 19.44
C LEU A 128 5.61 1.73 20.28
N ASN A 129 6.05 0.62 19.66
CA ASN A 129 7.03 -0.25 20.26
C ASN A 129 8.33 0.51 20.55
N ARG A 130 8.93 0.30 21.74
CA ARG A 130 10.12 1.05 22.19
C ARG A 130 11.31 0.94 21.25
N ILE A 131 11.56 -0.24 20.68
CA ILE A 131 12.68 -0.47 19.74
C ILE A 131 12.43 0.33 18.46
N TYR A 132 11.22 0.26 17.93
CA TYR A 132 10.83 0.99 16.75
C TYR A 132 10.85 2.50 16.97
N SER A 133 10.32 2.98 18.10
CA SER A 133 10.36 4.40 18.48
C SER A 133 11.80 4.93 18.60
N ALA A 134 12.72 4.15 19.21
CA ALA A 134 14.13 4.52 19.32
C ALA A 134 14.81 4.60 17.94
N MET A 135 14.51 3.66 17.05
CA MET A 135 15.02 3.67 15.67
C MET A 135 14.51 4.91 14.91
N LEU A 136 13.21 5.20 14.96
CA LEU A 136 12.64 6.39 14.32
C LEU A 136 13.27 7.68 14.85
N ALA A 137 13.45 7.81 16.17
CA ALA A 137 14.09 8.96 16.80
C ALA A 137 15.54 9.13 16.33
N HIS A 138 16.29 8.01 16.18
CA HIS A 138 17.67 8.04 15.67
C HIS A 138 17.76 8.63 14.26
N TYR A 139 16.79 8.30 13.40
CA TYR A 139 16.75 8.80 12.02
C TYR A 139 15.97 10.11 11.84
N GLY A 140 15.41 10.67 12.91
CA GLY A 140 14.57 11.88 12.85
C GLY A 140 13.26 11.67 12.07
N VAL A 141 12.73 10.45 12.05
CA VAL A 141 11.53 10.06 11.31
C VAL A 141 10.32 10.03 12.26
N VAL A 142 9.18 10.47 11.78
CA VAL A 142 7.90 10.43 12.52
C VAL A 142 7.02 9.30 11.97
N ALA A 143 6.54 8.41 12.84
CA ALA A 143 5.50 7.45 12.47
C ALA A 143 4.13 8.14 12.48
N ASP A 144 3.40 8.04 11.37
CA ASP A 144 2.04 8.55 11.24
C ASP A 144 1.06 7.37 11.18
N THR A 145 0.44 7.08 12.32
CA THR A 145 -0.57 6.04 12.45
C THR A 145 -2.00 6.58 12.31
N ALA A 146 -2.19 7.89 12.44
CA ALA A 146 -3.51 8.53 12.40
C ALA A 146 -4.10 8.62 10.99
N ARG A 147 -3.27 8.57 9.96
CA ARG A 147 -3.68 8.68 8.55
C ARG A 147 -4.28 7.39 7.97
N VAL A 148 -4.36 6.34 8.76
CA VAL A 148 -4.95 5.04 8.37
C VAL A 148 -6.43 5.15 7.98
N ALA A 149 -7.15 6.15 8.49
CA ALA A 149 -8.58 6.35 8.24
C ALA A 149 -8.89 7.07 6.91
N ASP A 150 -7.89 7.51 6.13
CA ASP A 150 -8.11 8.16 4.83
C ASP A 150 -7.96 7.14 3.69
N PRO A 151 -9.08 6.65 3.07
CA PRO A 151 -9.06 5.64 2.01
C PRO A 151 -8.26 6.09 0.78
N ASN A 152 -8.21 7.41 0.50
CA ASN A 152 -7.51 7.96 -0.66
C ASN A 152 -5.98 7.90 -0.52
N ARG A 153 -5.47 7.68 0.69
CA ARG A 153 -4.03 7.62 0.97
C ARG A 153 -3.44 6.22 0.99
N LYS A 154 -4.26 5.17 1.19
CA LYS A 154 -3.79 3.76 1.26
C LYS A 154 -3.28 3.17 -0.06
N GLY A 155 -3.72 3.67 -1.20
CA GLY A 155 -3.58 3.03 -2.51
C GLY A 155 -2.17 2.73 -3.02
N SER A 156 -1.08 3.31 -2.49
CA SER A 156 0.24 3.14 -3.11
C SER A 156 1.02 1.93 -2.61
N VAL A 157 1.01 1.63 -1.32
CA VAL A 157 1.69 0.44 -0.79
C VAL A 157 0.89 -0.82 -1.10
N GLU A 158 -0.43 -0.77 -0.97
CA GLU A 158 -1.33 -1.87 -1.38
C GLU A 158 -1.14 -2.20 -2.86
N SER A 159 -1.10 -1.19 -3.73
CA SER A 159 -0.82 -1.37 -5.15
C SER A 159 0.57 -1.95 -5.40
N ALA A 160 1.60 -1.55 -4.66
CA ALA A 160 2.95 -2.09 -4.78
C ALA A 160 3.02 -3.56 -4.34
N ILE A 161 2.34 -3.93 -3.24
CA ILE A 161 2.23 -5.30 -2.76
C ILE A 161 1.48 -6.14 -3.79
N GLN A 162 0.29 -5.73 -4.20
CA GLN A 162 -0.55 -6.43 -5.17
C GLN A 162 0.17 -6.58 -6.52
N HIS A 163 0.85 -5.54 -7.00
CA HIS A 163 1.64 -5.60 -8.22
C HIS A 163 2.76 -6.65 -8.09
N THR A 164 3.53 -6.62 -7.01
CA THR A 164 4.61 -7.59 -6.77
C THR A 164 4.08 -9.02 -6.74
N GLN A 165 2.98 -9.27 -6.02
CA GLN A 165 2.36 -10.59 -5.90
C GLN A 165 1.74 -11.08 -7.22
N SER A 166 1.08 -10.20 -7.97
CA SER A 166 0.35 -10.55 -9.20
C SER A 166 1.23 -10.61 -10.44
N THR A 167 2.43 -10.03 -10.41
CA THR A 167 3.36 -9.98 -11.54
C THR A 167 4.66 -10.72 -11.22
N ALA A 168 5.57 -10.09 -10.47
CA ALA A 168 6.92 -10.60 -10.24
C ALA A 168 6.95 -11.96 -9.52
N LEU A 169 6.09 -12.16 -8.51
CA LEU A 169 6.04 -13.38 -7.70
C LEU A 169 4.99 -14.40 -8.16
N LYS A 170 4.15 -14.05 -9.15
CA LYS A 170 3.04 -14.91 -9.57
C LYS A 170 3.55 -16.26 -10.11
N GLY A 171 3.10 -17.35 -9.46
CA GLY A 171 3.44 -18.71 -9.87
C GLY A 171 4.89 -19.13 -9.62
N ARG A 172 5.72 -18.26 -9.04
CA ARG A 172 7.12 -18.58 -8.72
C ARG A 172 7.23 -19.41 -7.44
N ARG A 173 8.31 -20.17 -7.40
CA ARG A 173 8.78 -20.91 -6.22
C ARG A 173 10.28 -20.68 -6.10
N PHE A 174 10.76 -20.61 -4.87
CA PHE A 174 12.17 -20.40 -4.55
C PHE A 174 12.65 -21.51 -3.61
N ASP A 175 13.91 -21.89 -3.78
CA ASP A 175 14.53 -22.93 -2.96
C ASP A 175 15.05 -22.37 -1.63
N SER A 176 15.22 -21.04 -1.53
CA SER A 176 15.58 -20.38 -0.28
C SER A 176 14.99 -18.96 -0.20
N ILE A 177 14.98 -18.39 1.02
CA ILE A 177 14.55 -17.01 1.24
C ILE A 177 15.59 -16.02 0.68
N GLU A 178 16.85 -16.40 0.67
CA GLU A 178 17.95 -15.63 0.11
C GLU A 178 17.74 -15.45 -1.40
N GLU A 179 17.46 -16.54 -2.12
CA GLU A 179 17.16 -16.51 -3.55
C GLU A 179 15.96 -15.60 -3.87
N GLN A 180 14.88 -15.69 -3.07
CA GLN A 180 13.75 -14.77 -3.25
C GLN A 180 14.11 -13.31 -2.99
N ASN A 181 14.95 -13.03 -1.99
CA ASN A 181 15.41 -11.68 -1.70
C ASN A 181 16.33 -11.13 -2.78
N GLU A 182 17.22 -11.93 -3.33
CA GLU A 182 18.05 -11.56 -4.50
C GLU A 182 17.17 -11.23 -5.70
N PHE A 183 16.16 -12.04 -5.97
CA PHE A 183 15.21 -11.79 -7.05
C PHE A 183 14.43 -10.48 -6.86
N LEU A 184 14.06 -10.13 -5.64
CA LEU A 184 13.31 -8.90 -5.32
C LEU A 184 14.18 -7.63 -5.34
N ALA A 185 15.50 -7.77 -5.29
CA ALA A 185 16.45 -6.65 -5.33
C ALA A 185 16.67 -6.08 -6.74
N HIS A 186 16.31 -6.85 -7.78
CA HIS A 186 16.39 -6.48 -9.20
C HIS A 186 15.03 -6.05 -9.74
#